data_9d8ecf5c3a4837aa62172c0d0508865f
#
_entry.id   9d8ecf5c3a4837aa62172c0d0508865f
#
_cell.length_a   1.000
_cell.length_b   1.000
_cell.length_c   1.000
_cell.angle_alpha   90.00
_cell.angle_beta   90.00
_cell.angle_gamma   90.00
#
_symmetry.space_group_name_H-M   'P 1'
#
loop_
_entity.id
_entity.type
_entity.pdbx_description
1 polymer ?
#
loop_
_entity_poly.entity_id
_entity_poly.type
_entity_poly.pdbx_seq_one_letter_code
_entity_poly.pdbx_strand_id
1 'polypeptide(L)'
;MKLFSRVLTSIIIILSMSVFTTHGTDHKYDYIINFPSHRYPETALHIKESVEKGHSDICTIDREGADDRRKQSLKGIPTKPGYDRDEYPMAMCEEGGKGADVKYISPSDNRGAGSWVGHQVSEYPDGTKVLFILQ
;
A
#
# COMPACT_ATOMS: atom_id res chain seq x y z
N MET A 1 14.80 3.23 84.07
CA MET A 1 15.08 2.41 82.89
C MET A 1 14.45 3.10 81.70
N LYS A 2 15.27 3.62 80.81
CA LYS A 2 14.76 4.35 79.59
C LYS A 2 14.78 3.41 78.42
N LEU A 3 13.60 3.07 77.87
CA LEU A 3 13.45 2.32 76.62
C LEU A 3 13.71 3.29 75.43
N PHE A 4 14.77 3.07 74.69
CA PHE A 4 14.98 3.75 73.39
C PHE A 4 14.19 3.03 72.29
N SER A 5 13.09 3.67 71.86
CA SER A 5 12.34 3.26 70.67
C SER A 5 13.12 3.71 69.45
N ARG A 6 13.66 2.75 68.68
CA ARG A 6 14.23 3.00 67.39
C ARG A 6 13.11 3.03 66.32
N VAL A 7 12.77 4.22 65.85
CA VAL A 7 11.88 4.38 64.70
C VAL A 7 12.71 4.11 63.43
N LEU A 8 12.44 2.99 62.80
CA LEU A 8 13.04 2.62 61.52
C LEU A 8 12.22 3.28 60.40
N THR A 9 12.69 4.39 59.86
CA THR A 9 12.07 5.06 58.72
C THR A 9 12.45 4.34 57.47
N SER A 10 11.52 3.54 56.94
CA SER A 10 11.67 2.90 55.60
C SER A 10 11.41 3.95 54.51
N ILE A 11 12.46 4.36 53.84
CA ILE A 11 12.37 5.20 52.64
C ILE A 11 11.97 4.27 51.49
N ILE A 12 10.71 4.34 51.04
CA ILE A 12 10.23 3.70 49.84
C ILE A 12 10.63 4.60 48.65
N ILE A 13 11.67 4.21 47.93
CA ILE A 13 12.03 4.83 46.65
C ILE A 13 11.07 4.28 45.61
N ILE A 14 10.03 5.07 45.26
CA ILE A 14 9.17 4.79 44.10
C ILE A 14 9.94 5.17 42.84
N LEU A 15 10.53 4.16 42.19
CA LEU A 15 11.13 4.31 40.88
C LEU A 15 10.00 4.45 39.84
N SER A 16 9.62 5.67 39.53
CA SER A 16 8.66 5.94 38.44
C SER A 16 9.30 5.59 37.11
N MET A 17 9.03 4.38 36.59
CA MET A 17 9.32 4.04 35.21
C MET A 17 8.39 4.86 34.30
N SER A 18 8.92 5.95 33.78
CA SER A 18 8.28 6.67 32.68
C SER A 18 8.26 5.75 31.46
N VAL A 19 7.12 5.14 31.20
CA VAL A 19 6.87 4.44 29.93
C VAL A 19 6.82 5.51 28.84
N PHE A 20 7.91 5.68 28.10
CA PHE A 20 7.89 6.43 26.85
C PHE A 20 7.06 5.62 25.87
N THR A 21 5.77 5.91 25.79
CA THR A 21 4.98 5.52 24.63
C THR A 21 5.46 6.34 23.46
N THR A 22 6.32 5.76 22.63
CA THR A 22 6.58 6.29 21.29
C THR A 22 5.25 6.18 20.53
N HIS A 23 4.55 7.31 20.39
CA HIS A 23 3.52 7.45 19.38
C HIS A 23 4.23 7.34 18.04
N GLY A 24 4.34 6.13 17.51
CA GLY A 24 4.65 5.93 16.11
C GLY A 24 3.58 6.69 15.33
N THR A 25 3.99 7.65 14.51
CA THR A 25 3.11 8.25 13.52
C THR A 25 2.67 7.09 12.63
N ASP A 26 1.40 6.70 12.75
CA ASP A 26 0.80 5.65 11.92
C ASP A 26 0.69 6.22 10.50
N HIS A 27 1.80 6.14 9.76
CA HIS A 27 1.84 6.57 8.36
C HIS A 27 0.99 5.57 7.58
N LYS A 28 -0.05 6.08 6.95
CA LYS A 28 -0.95 5.29 6.11
C LYS A 28 -0.19 4.58 4.96
N TYR A 29 0.97 5.12 4.56
CA TYR A 29 1.86 4.61 3.52
C TYR A 29 3.34 4.88 3.86
N ASP A 30 4.25 4.11 3.26
CA ASP A 30 5.69 4.22 3.46
C ASP A 30 6.35 5.13 2.43
N TYR A 31 5.89 5.08 1.18
CA TYR A 31 6.45 5.84 0.05
C TYR A 31 5.35 6.43 -0.83
N ILE A 32 5.74 7.46 -1.60
CA ILE A 32 4.91 8.08 -2.63
C ILE A 32 5.51 7.76 -4.00
N ILE A 33 4.65 7.36 -4.94
CA ILE A 33 4.98 7.20 -6.34
C ILE A 33 4.22 8.27 -7.13
N ASN A 34 4.97 9.14 -7.79
CA ASN A 34 4.43 10.17 -8.67
C ASN A 34 4.26 9.57 -10.07
N PHE A 35 3.05 9.11 -10.38
CA PHE A 35 2.75 8.44 -11.64
C PHE A 35 2.71 9.43 -12.81
N PRO A 36 3.47 9.20 -13.90
CA PRO A 36 3.59 10.16 -14.99
C PRO A 36 2.40 10.09 -15.96
N SER A 37 1.31 10.78 -15.64
CA SER A 37 0.05 10.77 -16.40
C SER A 37 0.22 11.20 -17.85
N HIS A 38 1.12 12.13 -18.12
CA HIS A 38 1.42 12.58 -19.49
C HIS A 38 2.08 11.49 -20.35
N ARG A 39 2.76 10.53 -19.71
CA ARG A 39 3.44 9.43 -20.42
C ARG A 39 2.53 8.22 -20.64
N TYR A 40 1.60 7.98 -19.71
CA TYR A 40 0.66 6.86 -19.75
C TYR A 40 -0.76 7.37 -19.46
N PRO A 41 -1.35 8.13 -20.39
CA PRO A 41 -2.61 8.84 -20.12
C PRO A 41 -3.82 7.93 -19.96
N GLU A 42 -3.86 6.79 -20.65
CA GLU A 42 -4.99 5.85 -20.54
C GLU A 42 -4.96 5.14 -19.18
N THR A 43 -3.80 4.66 -18.75
CA THR A 43 -3.64 4.05 -17.42
C THR A 43 -3.88 5.08 -16.31
N ALA A 44 -3.37 6.31 -16.44
CA ALA A 44 -3.62 7.37 -15.47
C ALA A 44 -5.12 7.67 -15.31
N LEU A 45 -5.84 7.75 -16.43
CA LEU A 45 -7.30 7.94 -16.40
C LEU A 45 -8.01 6.78 -15.71
N HIS A 46 -7.59 5.53 -15.98
CA HIS A 46 -8.16 4.36 -15.34
C HIS A 46 -7.92 4.38 -13.82
N ILE A 47 -6.70 4.69 -13.36
CA ILE A 47 -6.38 4.84 -11.93
C ILE A 47 -7.31 5.89 -11.30
N LYS A 48 -7.42 7.07 -11.92
CA LYS A 48 -8.27 8.17 -11.42
C LYS A 48 -9.73 7.73 -11.26
N GLU A 49 -10.32 7.19 -12.33
CA GLU A 49 -11.71 6.74 -12.34
C GLU A 49 -11.97 5.63 -11.30
N SER A 50 -11.00 4.73 -11.13
CA SER A 50 -11.10 3.63 -10.16
C SER A 50 -11.06 4.14 -8.72
N VAL A 51 -10.18 5.10 -8.42
CA VAL A 51 -10.13 5.74 -7.09
C VAL A 51 -11.42 6.53 -6.82
N GLU A 52 -11.96 7.22 -7.82
CA GLU A 52 -13.26 7.91 -7.72
C GLU A 52 -14.43 6.94 -7.44
N LYS A 53 -14.33 5.69 -7.90
CA LYS A 53 -15.28 4.60 -7.59
C LYS A 53 -15.06 3.98 -6.19
N GLY A 54 -14.05 4.39 -5.45
CA GLY A 54 -13.76 3.96 -4.09
C GLY A 54 -12.66 2.92 -3.96
N HIS A 55 -11.91 2.61 -5.02
CA HIS A 55 -10.71 1.78 -4.90
C HIS A 55 -9.57 2.52 -4.21
N SER A 56 -8.64 1.77 -3.61
CA SER A 56 -7.50 2.33 -2.89
C SER A 56 -6.52 3.03 -3.83
N ASP A 57 -6.03 4.19 -3.41
CA ASP A 57 -4.87 4.88 -3.98
C ASP A 57 -3.54 4.40 -3.37
N ILE A 58 -3.62 3.52 -2.36
CA ILE A 58 -2.49 2.86 -1.73
C ILE A 58 -2.41 1.41 -2.21
N CYS A 59 -1.20 0.99 -2.58
CA CYS A 59 -0.83 -0.35 -2.93
C CYS A 59 0.06 -0.96 -1.85
N THR A 60 -0.40 -2.00 -1.18
CA THR A 60 0.46 -2.85 -0.35
C THR A 60 1.09 -3.91 -1.25
N ILE A 61 2.39 -3.82 -1.45
CA ILE A 61 3.11 -4.71 -2.37
C ILE A 61 3.05 -6.14 -1.88
N ASP A 62 2.56 -7.05 -2.72
CA ASP A 62 2.57 -8.50 -2.52
C ASP A 62 2.68 -9.21 -3.88
N ARG A 63 3.90 -9.50 -4.26
CA ARG A 63 4.21 -10.12 -5.56
C ARG A 63 3.84 -11.58 -5.59
N GLU A 64 3.94 -12.27 -4.45
CA GLU A 64 3.65 -13.69 -4.36
C GLU A 64 2.20 -14.00 -4.70
N GLY A 65 1.25 -13.18 -4.24
CA GLY A 65 -0.18 -13.32 -4.52
C GLY A 65 -0.65 -12.76 -5.86
N ALA A 66 0.23 -12.14 -6.66
CA ALA A 66 -0.14 -11.40 -7.87
C ALA A 66 -0.86 -12.26 -8.93
N ASP A 67 -0.38 -13.48 -9.18
CA ASP A 67 -0.98 -14.36 -10.20
C ASP A 67 -2.40 -14.80 -9.84
N ASP A 68 -2.66 -15.09 -8.58
CA ASP A 68 -4.00 -15.47 -8.12
C ASP A 68 -4.95 -14.28 -8.14
N ARG A 69 -4.49 -13.08 -7.76
CA ARG A 69 -5.29 -11.86 -7.87
C ARG A 69 -5.62 -11.53 -9.32
N ARG A 70 -4.67 -11.70 -10.25
CA ARG A 70 -4.93 -11.50 -11.69
C ARG A 70 -5.99 -12.46 -12.22
N LYS A 71 -5.95 -13.72 -11.83
CA LYS A 71 -6.99 -14.68 -12.20
C LYS A 71 -8.37 -14.27 -11.67
N GLN A 72 -8.41 -13.71 -10.45
CA GLN A 72 -9.66 -13.27 -9.83
C GLN A 72 -10.22 -12.00 -10.50
N SER A 73 -9.39 -10.98 -10.75
CA SER A 73 -9.81 -9.72 -11.36
C SER A 73 -10.28 -9.91 -12.81
N LEU A 74 -9.60 -10.75 -13.57
CA LEU A 74 -9.91 -10.97 -15.00
C LEU A 74 -10.95 -12.06 -15.26
N LYS A 75 -11.46 -12.71 -14.21
CA LYS A 75 -12.47 -13.76 -14.34
C LYS A 75 -13.74 -13.24 -15.01
N GLY A 76 -14.11 -13.87 -16.15
CA GLY A 76 -15.30 -13.49 -16.91
C GLY A 76 -15.15 -12.23 -17.77
N ILE A 77 -13.97 -11.59 -17.78
CA ILE A 77 -13.68 -10.47 -18.66
C ILE A 77 -13.05 -11.02 -19.95
N PRO A 78 -13.70 -10.93 -21.11
CA PRO A 78 -13.14 -11.44 -22.37
C PRO A 78 -11.93 -10.61 -22.82
N THR A 79 -11.04 -11.23 -23.59
CA THR A 79 -9.99 -10.49 -24.32
C THR A 79 -10.62 -9.68 -25.45
N LYS A 80 -10.01 -8.56 -25.79
CA LYS A 80 -10.42 -7.71 -26.91
C LYS A 80 -9.21 -7.51 -27.85
N PRO A 81 -9.31 -7.86 -29.14
CA PRO A 81 -8.23 -7.66 -30.08
C PRO A 81 -7.74 -6.21 -30.11
N GLY A 82 -6.42 -6.01 -30.03
CA GLY A 82 -5.79 -4.70 -30.03
C GLY A 82 -5.77 -3.97 -28.67
N TYR A 83 -6.26 -4.61 -27.60
CA TYR A 83 -6.29 -4.04 -26.25
C TYR A 83 -5.76 -5.03 -25.22
N ASP A 84 -5.13 -4.49 -24.18
CA ASP A 84 -4.88 -5.22 -22.94
C ASP A 84 -6.03 -4.96 -21.94
N ARG A 85 -6.22 -5.91 -21.02
CA ARG A 85 -7.12 -5.74 -19.88
C ARG A 85 -6.27 -5.21 -18.73
N ASP A 86 -6.39 -3.93 -18.44
CA ASP A 86 -5.76 -3.29 -17.29
C ASP A 86 -6.64 -3.43 -16.05
N GLU A 87 -6.03 -3.74 -14.93
CA GLU A 87 -6.71 -3.99 -13.65
C GLU A 87 -6.23 -2.99 -12.59
N TYR A 88 -7.18 -2.36 -11.91
CA TYR A 88 -6.86 -1.48 -10.79
C TYR A 88 -7.78 -1.73 -9.59
N PRO A 89 -7.25 -1.89 -8.34
CA PRO A 89 -5.83 -1.92 -8.00
C PRO A 89 -5.09 -3.05 -8.69
N MET A 90 -3.78 -2.83 -8.91
CA MET A 90 -2.93 -3.75 -9.65
C MET A 90 -2.85 -5.12 -8.96
N ALA A 91 -2.69 -6.21 -9.73
CA ALA A 91 -2.59 -7.57 -9.18
C ALA A 91 -1.43 -7.75 -8.19
N MET A 92 -0.35 -6.99 -8.32
CA MET A 92 0.77 -6.99 -7.37
C MET A 92 0.44 -6.34 -6.02
N CYS A 93 -0.71 -5.68 -5.88
CA CYS A 93 -1.14 -5.04 -4.64
C CYS A 93 -2.14 -5.94 -3.91
N GLU A 94 -2.04 -6.03 -2.58
CA GLU A 94 -3.02 -6.78 -1.76
C GLU A 94 -4.46 -6.30 -1.98
N GLU A 95 -4.64 -5.02 -2.33
CA GLU A 95 -5.92 -4.39 -2.60
C GLU A 95 -6.54 -4.80 -3.95
N GLY A 96 -5.75 -5.46 -4.82
CA GLY A 96 -6.19 -5.98 -6.12
C GLY A 96 -6.96 -7.29 -6.04
N GLY A 97 -7.20 -7.90 -7.18
CA GLY A 97 -7.87 -9.21 -7.29
C GLY A 97 -9.38 -9.08 -7.44
N LYS A 98 -10.13 -9.85 -6.66
CA LYS A 98 -11.59 -9.86 -6.76
C LYS A 98 -12.18 -8.48 -6.53
N GLY A 99 -12.95 -7.99 -7.53
CA GLY A 99 -13.60 -6.68 -7.46
C GLY A 99 -12.74 -5.52 -7.96
N ALA A 100 -11.49 -5.76 -8.39
CA ALA A 100 -10.71 -4.75 -9.08
C ALA A 100 -11.45 -4.25 -10.32
N ASP A 101 -11.30 -2.96 -10.62
CA ASP A 101 -11.82 -2.37 -11.86
C ASP A 101 -10.98 -2.86 -13.06
N VAL A 102 -11.62 -3.21 -14.17
CA VAL A 102 -10.93 -3.68 -15.38
C VAL A 102 -11.31 -2.82 -16.56
N LYS A 103 -10.31 -2.29 -17.27
CA LYS A 103 -10.49 -1.44 -18.43
C LYS A 103 -9.64 -1.94 -19.60
N TYR A 104 -10.19 -1.82 -20.81
CA TYR A 104 -9.41 -2.09 -22.03
C TYR A 104 -8.59 -0.87 -22.37
N ILE A 105 -7.27 -1.04 -22.41
CA ILE A 105 -6.28 0.01 -22.63
C ILE A 105 -5.36 -0.41 -23.77
N SER A 106 -4.81 0.55 -24.51
CA SER A 106 -3.83 0.26 -25.56
C SER A 106 -2.61 -0.46 -24.98
N PRO A 107 -2.09 -1.50 -25.63
CA PRO A 107 -0.99 -2.30 -25.10
C PRO A 107 0.27 -1.48 -24.78
N SER A 108 0.58 -0.46 -25.58
CA SER A 108 1.75 0.39 -25.36
C SER A 108 1.65 1.19 -24.06
N ASP A 109 0.48 1.76 -23.77
CA ASP A 109 0.22 2.51 -22.54
C ASP A 109 0.25 1.56 -21.33
N ASN A 110 -0.56 0.50 -21.37
CA ASN A 110 -0.69 -0.46 -20.28
C ASN A 110 0.63 -1.12 -19.88
N ARG A 111 1.35 -1.68 -20.88
CA ARG A 111 2.63 -2.38 -20.64
C ARG A 111 3.73 -1.42 -20.25
N GLY A 112 3.74 -0.23 -20.83
CA GLY A 112 4.68 0.82 -20.47
C GLY A 112 4.49 1.29 -19.04
N ALA A 113 3.24 1.53 -18.63
CA ALA A 113 2.88 1.89 -17.25
C ALA A 113 3.27 0.80 -16.25
N GLY A 114 2.91 -0.46 -16.54
CA GLY A 114 3.24 -1.59 -15.68
C GLY A 114 4.75 -1.80 -15.50
N SER A 115 5.51 -1.68 -16.59
CA SER A 115 6.97 -1.74 -16.54
C SER A 115 7.56 -0.60 -15.71
N TRP A 116 7.07 0.61 -15.91
CA TRP A 116 7.52 1.78 -15.17
C TRP A 116 7.25 1.62 -13.67
N VAL A 117 6.03 1.23 -13.27
CA VAL A 117 5.68 0.96 -11.86
C VAL A 117 6.58 -0.13 -11.29
N GLY A 118 6.77 -1.24 -12.01
CA GLY A 118 7.65 -2.33 -11.58
C GLY A 118 9.07 -1.87 -11.26
N HIS A 119 9.63 -0.96 -12.07
CA HIS A 119 10.94 -0.37 -11.81
C HIS A 119 10.93 0.54 -10.56
N GLN A 120 9.87 1.35 -10.37
CA GLN A 120 9.79 2.23 -9.20
C GLN A 120 9.79 1.45 -7.89
N VAL A 121 9.18 0.28 -7.85
CA VAL A 121 9.01 -0.53 -6.63
C VAL A 121 10.01 -1.68 -6.52
N SER A 122 10.95 -1.82 -7.45
CA SER A 122 11.86 -2.98 -7.53
C SER A 122 12.63 -3.26 -6.24
N GLU A 123 13.04 -2.20 -5.55
CA GLU A 123 13.81 -2.28 -4.31
C GLU A 123 12.94 -2.37 -3.04
N TYR A 124 11.62 -2.25 -3.17
CA TYR A 124 10.73 -2.31 -2.02
C TYR A 124 10.32 -3.76 -1.74
N PRO A 125 10.46 -4.24 -0.49
CA PRO A 125 9.99 -5.57 -0.11
C PRO A 125 8.46 -5.67 -0.12
N ASP A 126 7.95 -6.89 -0.19
CA ASP A 126 6.53 -7.15 0.01
C ASP A 126 6.09 -6.67 1.40
N GLY A 127 4.86 -6.19 1.52
CA GLY A 127 4.33 -5.50 2.70
C GLY A 127 4.55 -3.99 2.70
N THR A 128 5.40 -3.45 1.80
CA THR A 128 5.58 -2.00 1.65
C THR A 128 4.32 -1.36 1.09
N LYS A 129 3.88 -0.26 1.69
CA LYS A 129 2.72 0.53 1.25
C LYS A 129 3.15 1.73 0.45
N VAL A 130 2.68 1.85 -0.77
CA VAL A 130 2.99 2.98 -1.65
C VAL A 130 1.71 3.72 -2.03
N LEU A 131 1.75 5.04 -1.91
CA LEU A 131 0.67 5.94 -2.35
C LEU A 131 0.94 6.36 -3.79
N PHE A 132 -0.04 6.19 -4.67
CA PHE A 132 0.01 6.70 -6.05
C PHE A 132 -0.55 8.11 -6.14
N ILE A 133 0.27 9.04 -6.65
CA ILE A 133 -0.15 10.41 -6.98
C ILE A 133 -0.01 10.59 -8.49
N LEU A 134 -1.09 10.98 -9.15
CA LEU A 134 -1.11 11.26 -10.59
C LEU A 134 -0.55 12.67 -10.84
N GLN A 135 0.44 12.79 -11.74
CA GLN A 135 1.08 14.04 -12.15
C GLN A 135 0.85 14.33 -13.64
#